data_b94e71ad81f527858e35b88c08def52e
#
_entry.id   b94e71ad81f527858e35b88c08def52e
#
_cell.length_a   1.000
_cell.length_b   1.000
_cell.length_c   1.000
_cell.angle_alpha   90.00
_cell.angle_beta   90.00
_cell.angle_gamma   90.00
#
_symmetry.space_group_name_H-M   'P 1'
#
loop_
_entity.id
_entity.type
_entity.pdbx_description
1 polymer ?
#
loop_
_entity_poly.entity_id
_entity_poly.type
_entity_poly.pdbx_seq_one_letter_code
_entity_poly.pdbx_strand_id
1 'polypeptide(L)'
;MKLIDPTTHMDWVAPHSIEWYKQLANLYGEYSYTWDSTLTEPNVETNFIEEVTQMIVNKRVLDVGCGHGEFTLICSSIAKEIVGFDVTEDFIKNGNKNKKQNVFFVVGNIKDGLPFESGEFDCAYNRKGPTTAYLELNRVVKNGGKILGLHPGDNLGSELPLLFPNLFESNSEGTPILDNLKEKLNLGRYAYFEIQIVKSIEFLHTPNDVFKLRCFGQKPIIYKSLIEENYSKVKQIFEQNATKDGLPITFSRYIVRATV
;
A
#
# COMPACT_ATOMS: atom_id res chain seq x y z
N MET A 1 -24.25 -1.18 23.60
CA MET A 1 -24.60 -0.66 22.25
C MET A 1 -23.49 -1.07 21.30
N LYS A 2 -23.80 -1.65 20.11
CA LYS A 2 -22.78 -2.04 19.13
C LYS A 2 -22.25 -0.80 18.41
N LEU A 3 -21.00 -0.83 17.95
CA LEU A 3 -20.47 0.18 17.02
C LEU A 3 -21.20 0.04 15.69
N ILE A 4 -21.40 1.15 14.97
CA ILE A 4 -22.08 1.14 13.68
C ILE A 4 -21.07 0.78 12.60
N ASP A 5 -21.48 -0.11 11.73
CA ASP A 5 -20.70 -0.56 10.57
C ASP A 5 -20.75 0.52 9.48
N PRO A 6 -19.61 1.13 9.12
CA PRO A 6 -19.57 2.16 8.09
C PRO A 6 -19.90 1.64 6.70
N THR A 7 -19.78 0.33 6.44
CA THR A 7 -20.07 -0.27 5.12
C THR A 7 -21.53 -0.21 4.76
N THR A 8 -22.42 0.02 5.74
CA THR A 8 -23.86 0.20 5.54
C THR A 8 -24.24 1.57 4.99
N HIS A 9 -23.31 2.54 4.99
CA HIS A 9 -23.58 3.86 4.44
C HIS A 9 -23.68 3.81 2.92
N MET A 10 -24.68 4.48 2.33
CA MET A 10 -24.97 4.43 0.90
C MET A 10 -23.83 4.94 0.01
N ASP A 11 -23.00 5.82 0.54
CA ASP A 11 -21.82 6.38 -0.17
C ASP A 11 -20.53 5.58 0.08
N TRP A 12 -20.59 4.47 0.83
CA TRP A 12 -19.41 3.68 1.10
C TRP A 12 -18.86 3.03 -0.17
N VAL A 13 -17.57 3.21 -0.41
CA VAL A 13 -16.86 2.55 -1.52
C VAL A 13 -15.89 1.53 -0.94
N ALA A 14 -15.92 0.31 -1.46
CA ALA A 14 -15.05 -0.77 -0.98
C ALA A 14 -13.57 -0.37 -1.12
N PRO A 15 -12.79 -0.36 -0.02
CA PRO A 15 -11.37 -0.03 -0.06
C PRO A 15 -10.62 -0.90 -1.09
N HIS A 16 -9.62 -0.31 -1.74
CA HIS A 16 -8.79 -0.95 -2.77
C HIS A 16 -9.52 -1.35 -4.07
N SER A 17 -10.79 -0.99 -4.26
CA SER A 17 -11.45 -1.05 -5.58
C SER A 17 -10.94 0.08 -6.50
N ILE A 18 -11.15 -0.07 -7.81
CA ILE A 18 -10.80 0.99 -8.78
C ILE A 18 -11.57 2.28 -8.49
N GLU A 19 -12.84 2.15 -8.10
CA GLU A 19 -13.70 3.26 -7.71
C GLU A 19 -13.16 4.00 -6.48
N TRP A 20 -12.65 3.23 -5.50
CA TRP A 20 -12.05 3.79 -4.30
C TRP A 20 -10.76 4.57 -4.62
N TYR A 21 -9.88 4.03 -5.48
CA TYR A 21 -8.67 4.76 -5.92
C TYR A 21 -9.02 6.04 -6.68
N LYS A 22 -10.03 6.01 -7.56
CA LYS A 22 -10.53 7.20 -8.24
C LYS A 22 -11.08 8.22 -7.25
N GLN A 23 -11.88 7.76 -6.27
CA GLN A 23 -12.40 8.65 -5.21
C GLN A 23 -11.27 9.28 -4.40
N LEU A 24 -10.25 8.49 -3.99
CA LEU A 24 -9.10 8.98 -3.25
C LEU A 24 -8.32 10.03 -4.05
N ALA A 25 -8.06 9.77 -5.34
CA ALA A 25 -7.40 10.71 -6.23
C ALA A 25 -8.18 12.01 -6.39
N ASN A 26 -9.51 11.94 -6.50
CA ASN A 26 -10.37 13.13 -6.60
C ASN A 26 -10.46 13.93 -5.30
N LEU A 27 -10.42 13.27 -4.14
CA LEU A 27 -10.52 13.94 -2.84
C LEU A 27 -9.22 14.62 -2.43
N TYR A 28 -8.07 13.95 -2.64
CA TYR A 28 -6.79 14.38 -2.08
C TYR A 28 -5.71 14.62 -3.13
N GLY A 29 -5.85 14.07 -4.33
CA GLY A 29 -4.84 14.15 -5.39
C GLY A 29 -3.64 13.23 -5.17
N GLU A 30 -3.53 12.61 -3.99
CA GLU A 30 -2.40 11.81 -3.56
C GLU A 30 -2.86 10.60 -2.72
N TYR A 31 -1.98 9.60 -2.60
CA TYR A 31 -2.14 8.48 -1.69
C TYR A 31 -1.32 8.77 -0.44
N SER A 32 -1.89 9.52 0.51
CA SER A 32 -1.25 9.90 1.77
C SER A 32 -2.16 9.54 2.94
N TYR A 33 -1.59 8.92 3.96
CA TYR A 33 -2.35 8.54 5.16
C TYR A 33 -2.72 9.77 5.98
N THR A 34 -3.95 9.79 6.50
CA THR A 34 -4.51 10.96 7.19
C THR A 34 -4.50 10.83 8.71
N TRP A 35 -4.26 9.63 9.24
CA TRP A 35 -4.15 9.42 10.68
C TRP A 35 -2.76 9.74 11.19
N ASP A 36 -2.68 10.11 12.45
CA ASP A 36 -1.43 10.39 13.14
C ASP A 36 -1.01 9.16 13.97
N SER A 37 0.23 8.72 13.77
CA SER A 37 0.76 7.52 14.40
C SER A 37 2.28 7.55 14.52
N THR A 38 2.81 6.72 15.42
CA THR A 38 4.24 6.46 15.55
C THR A 38 4.53 4.98 15.33
N LEU A 39 5.49 4.68 14.45
CA LEU A 39 5.93 3.32 14.17
C LEU A 39 7.22 3.01 14.93
N THR A 40 7.26 1.85 15.61
CA THR A 40 8.49 1.36 16.26
C THR A 40 9.45 0.71 15.26
N GLU A 41 10.71 0.55 15.67
CA GLU A 41 11.65 -0.27 14.93
C GLU A 41 11.31 -1.79 15.05
N PRO A 42 11.60 -2.59 14.03
CA PRO A 42 12.23 -2.18 12.75
C PRO A 42 11.25 -1.45 11.83
N ASN A 43 11.66 -0.28 11.30
CA ASN A 43 10.86 0.45 10.33
C ASN A 43 11.02 -0.15 8.93
N VAL A 44 10.14 -1.06 8.60
CA VAL A 44 10.17 -1.78 7.32
C VAL A 44 10.03 -0.88 6.10
N GLU A 45 9.33 0.24 6.21
CA GLU A 45 9.19 1.21 5.10
C GLU A 45 10.56 1.85 4.80
N THR A 46 11.32 2.23 5.84
CA THR A 46 12.68 2.77 5.69
C THR A 46 13.62 1.71 5.09
N ASN A 47 13.60 0.48 5.62
CA ASN A 47 14.43 -0.60 5.11
C ASN A 47 14.15 -0.89 3.62
N PHE A 48 12.87 -0.91 3.24
CA PHE A 48 12.48 -1.09 1.85
C PHE A 48 12.99 0.04 0.95
N ILE A 49 12.87 1.30 1.40
CA ILE A 49 13.36 2.47 0.68
C ILE A 49 14.88 2.36 0.47
N GLU A 50 15.63 1.96 1.48
CA GLU A 50 17.08 1.76 1.40
C GLU A 50 17.45 0.67 0.39
N GLU A 51 16.77 -0.48 0.42
CA GLU A 51 16.99 -1.55 -0.55
C GLU A 51 16.66 -1.11 -2.00
N VAL A 52 15.54 -0.40 -2.19
CA VAL A 52 15.17 0.14 -3.51
C VAL A 52 16.24 1.11 -3.98
N THR A 53 16.64 2.08 -3.16
CA THR A 53 17.63 3.10 -3.55
C THR A 53 18.98 2.48 -3.94
N GLN A 54 19.43 1.43 -3.27
CA GLN A 54 20.64 0.68 -3.64
C GLN A 54 20.45 -0.09 -4.95
N MET A 55 19.28 -0.69 -5.17
CA MET A 55 18.99 -1.50 -6.34
C MET A 55 18.95 -0.70 -7.64
N ILE A 56 18.40 0.53 -7.59
CA ILE A 56 18.07 1.32 -8.79
C ILE A 56 19.20 2.22 -9.33
N VAL A 57 20.35 2.27 -8.66
CA VAL A 57 21.46 3.16 -9.03
C VAL A 57 21.82 3.03 -10.50
N ASN A 58 21.65 4.12 -11.26
CA ASN A 58 21.98 4.23 -12.68
C ASN A 58 21.29 3.17 -13.59
N LYS A 59 20.09 2.74 -13.24
CA LYS A 59 19.31 1.73 -13.96
C LYS A 59 18.04 2.29 -14.59
N ARG A 60 17.51 1.55 -15.60
CA ARG A 60 16.15 1.72 -16.11
C ARG A 60 15.22 0.89 -15.25
N VAL A 61 14.26 1.56 -14.58
CA VAL A 61 13.47 1.02 -13.49
C VAL A 61 11.98 1.06 -13.81
N LEU A 62 11.24 0.02 -13.42
CA LEU A 62 9.78 0.00 -13.43
C LEU A 62 9.24 0.09 -12.00
N ASP A 63 8.38 1.09 -11.74
CA ASP A 63 7.59 1.25 -10.52
C ASP A 63 6.15 0.83 -10.79
N VAL A 64 5.73 -0.31 -10.25
CA VAL A 64 4.38 -0.86 -10.49
C VAL A 64 3.43 -0.52 -9.36
N GLY A 65 2.32 0.14 -9.69
CA GLY A 65 1.40 0.68 -8.70
C GLY A 65 1.95 1.98 -8.10
N CYS A 66 2.48 2.84 -8.98
CA CYS A 66 3.20 4.06 -8.55
C CYS A 66 2.30 5.14 -7.92
N GLY A 67 0.96 4.99 -8.01
CA GLY A 67 0.01 5.99 -7.54
C GLY A 67 0.24 7.35 -8.20
N HIS A 68 0.30 8.41 -7.39
CA HIS A 68 0.58 9.78 -7.84
C HIS A 68 2.08 10.05 -8.13
N GLY A 69 2.93 9.03 -8.01
CA GLY A 69 4.32 9.09 -8.43
C GLY A 69 5.29 9.78 -7.47
N GLU A 70 4.92 10.07 -6.22
CA GLU A 70 5.82 10.71 -5.25
C GLU A 70 7.12 9.92 -5.09
N PHE A 71 7.02 8.62 -4.80
CA PHE A 71 8.20 7.78 -4.62
C PHE A 71 8.98 7.57 -5.93
N THR A 72 8.29 7.46 -7.06
CA THR A 72 8.89 7.46 -8.41
C THR A 72 9.77 8.71 -8.62
N LEU A 73 9.26 9.89 -8.26
CA LEU A 73 9.98 11.16 -8.38
C LEU A 73 11.19 11.25 -7.43
N ILE A 74 11.10 10.71 -6.23
CA ILE A 74 12.23 10.59 -5.30
C ILE A 74 13.31 9.70 -5.92
N CYS A 75 12.95 8.50 -6.37
CA CYS A 75 13.84 7.52 -6.98
C CYS A 75 14.51 8.02 -8.27
N SER A 76 13.89 8.94 -8.99
CA SER A 76 14.41 9.49 -10.24
C SER A 76 15.74 10.21 -10.11
N SER A 77 16.11 10.68 -8.91
CA SER A 77 17.42 11.31 -8.66
C SER A 77 18.59 10.33 -8.69
N ILE A 78 18.30 9.02 -8.58
CA ILE A 78 19.29 7.94 -8.49
C ILE A 78 19.22 7.04 -9.73
N ALA A 79 18.03 6.81 -10.26
CA ALA A 79 17.81 5.99 -11.45
C ALA A 79 18.28 6.71 -12.72
N LYS A 80 18.75 5.94 -13.70
CA LYS A 80 19.01 6.46 -15.06
C LYS A 80 17.70 6.90 -15.72
N GLU A 81 16.67 6.07 -15.62
CA GLU A 81 15.33 6.29 -16.14
C GLU A 81 14.34 5.51 -15.26
N ILE A 82 13.18 6.07 -15.01
CA ILE A 82 12.14 5.40 -14.22
C ILE A 82 10.78 5.56 -14.89
N VAL A 83 10.05 4.47 -14.99
CA VAL A 83 8.69 4.40 -15.51
C VAL A 83 7.75 4.02 -14.37
N GLY A 84 6.81 4.91 -14.04
CA GLY A 84 5.71 4.62 -13.13
C GLY A 84 4.50 4.10 -13.90
N PHE A 85 3.93 2.98 -13.46
CA PHE A 85 2.74 2.37 -14.03
C PHE A 85 1.63 2.30 -12.98
N ASP A 86 0.44 2.83 -13.29
CA ASP A 86 -0.72 2.78 -12.41
C ASP A 86 -2.04 2.75 -13.19
N VAL A 87 -3.08 2.17 -12.59
CA VAL A 87 -4.42 2.08 -13.18
C VAL A 87 -5.21 3.40 -13.04
N THR A 88 -4.81 4.26 -12.11
CA THR A 88 -5.56 5.47 -11.75
C THR A 88 -5.07 6.66 -12.55
N GLU A 89 -5.80 7.00 -13.62
CA GLU A 89 -5.45 8.10 -14.53
C GLU A 89 -5.24 9.44 -13.80
N ASP A 90 -6.07 9.75 -12.80
CA ASP A 90 -5.99 11.03 -12.07
C ASP A 90 -4.72 11.11 -11.20
N PHE A 91 -4.25 10.00 -10.63
CA PHE A 91 -2.95 9.94 -9.99
C PHE A 91 -1.82 10.20 -10.99
N ILE A 92 -1.85 9.55 -12.14
CA ILE A 92 -0.85 9.74 -13.19
C ILE A 92 -0.85 11.18 -13.72
N LYS A 93 -2.01 11.81 -13.88
CA LYS A 93 -2.11 13.23 -14.22
C LYS A 93 -1.39 14.12 -13.19
N ASN A 94 -1.55 13.80 -11.90
CA ASN A 94 -0.86 14.55 -10.82
C ASN A 94 0.66 14.32 -10.85
N GLY A 95 1.11 13.08 -11.01
CA GLY A 95 2.54 12.76 -11.16
C GLY A 95 3.20 13.51 -12.34
N ASN A 96 2.49 13.60 -13.46
CA ASN A 96 2.99 14.29 -14.65
C ASN A 96 3.19 15.81 -14.48
N LYS A 97 2.51 16.45 -13.51
CA LYS A 97 2.71 17.91 -13.25
C LYS A 97 4.14 18.24 -12.80
N ASN A 98 4.78 17.32 -12.11
CA ASN A 98 6.11 17.51 -11.50
C ASN A 98 7.17 16.56 -12.08
N LYS A 99 6.91 15.90 -13.22
CA LYS A 99 7.82 14.91 -13.78
C LYS A 99 9.14 15.55 -14.22
N LYS A 100 10.25 14.81 -14.00
CA LYS A 100 11.57 15.13 -14.48
C LYS A 100 11.80 14.51 -15.87
N GLN A 101 12.91 14.89 -16.56
CA GLN A 101 13.22 14.40 -17.91
C GLN A 101 13.36 12.87 -18.00
N ASN A 102 13.84 12.24 -16.93
CA ASN A 102 14.06 10.79 -16.85
C ASN A 102 12.89 10.03 -16.20
N VAL A 103 11.72 10.69 -16.02
CA VAL A 103 10.52 10.08 -15.45
C VAL A 103 9.43 9.98 -16.50
N PHE A 104 8.84 8.82 -16.62
CA PHE A 104 7.70 8.55 -17.50
C PHE A 104 6.57 7.92 -16.69
N PHE A 105 5.33 8.25 -17.03
CA PHE A 105 4.15 7.67 -16.38
C PHE A 105 3.25 7.05 -17.44
N VAL A 106 2.81 5.83 -17.17
CA VAL A 106 1.95 5.03 -18.04
C VAL A 106 0.69 4.63 -17.29
N VAL A 107 -0.47 4.95 -17.84
CA VAL A 107 -1.77 4.49 -17.32
C VAL A 107 -2.07 3.12 -17.92
N GLY A 108 -2.45 2.17 -17.07
CA GLY A 108 -2.85 0.85 -17.54
C GLY A 108 -3.30 -0.07 -16.42
N ASN A 109 -4.07 -1.09 -16.76
CA ASN A 109 -4.52 -2.10 -15.82
C ASN A 109 -3.63 -3.34 -15.95
N ILE A 110 -3.01 -3.75 -14.84
CA ILE A 110 -2.16 -4.95 -14.83
C ILE A 110 -2.89 -6.22 -15.29
N LYS A 111 -4.22 -6.27 -15.19
CA LYS A 111 -5.01 -7.40 -15.68
C LYS A 111 -4.97 -7.54 -17.22
N ASP A 112 -4.67 -6.46 -17.92
CA ASP A 112 -4.51 -6.44 -19.37
C ASP A 112 -3.04 -6.68 -19.78
N GLY A 113 -2.15 -6.96 -18.82
CA GLY A 113 -0.72 -7.10 -18.96
C GLY A 113 0.05 -5.79 -18.86
N LEU A 114 1.37 -5.87 -18.77
CA LEU A 114 2.26 -4.70 -18.80
C LEU A 114 2.58 -4.33 -20.25
N PRO A 115 2.34 -3.07 -20.69
CA PRO A 115 2.53 -2.64 -22.08
C PRO A 115 4.01 -2.34 -22.40
N PHE A 116 4.90 -3.22 -21.98
CA PHE A 116 6.35 -3.08 -22.12
C PHE A 116 6.95 -4.31 -22.82
N GLU A 117 8.09 -4.11 -23.46
CA GLU A 117 8.82 -5.17 -24.12
C GLU A 117 9.48 -6.14 -23.13
N SER A 118 9.78 -7.35 -23.59
CA SER A 118 10.52 -8.32 -22.78
C SER A 118 11.93 -7.81 -22.49
N GLY A 119 12.35 -7.87 -21.21
CA GLY A 119 13.67 -7.42 -20.78
C GLY A 119 13.91 -5.91 -20.93
N GLU A 120 12.86 -5.11 -20.92
CA GLU A 120 12.96 -3.65 -21.10
C GLU A 120 13.61 -2.96 -19.91
N PHE A 121 13.41 -3.49 -18.69
CA PHE A 121 13.88 -2.88 -17.43
C PHE A 121 15.05 -3.65 -16.82
N ASP A 122 15.97 -2.93 -16.19
CA ASP A 122 17.07 -3.54 -15.43
C ASP A 122 16.61 -4.09 -14.09
N CYS A 123 15.59 -3.49 -13.50
CA CYS A 123 14.95 -3.92 -12.26
C CYS A 123 13.55 -3.30 -12.12
N ALA A 124 12.77 -3.82 -11.17
CA ALA A 124 11.44 -3.29 -10.85
C ALA A 124 11.19 -3.28 -9.35
N TYR A 125 10.28 -2.42 -8.91
CA TYR A 125 9.72 -2.52 -7.56
C TYR A 125 8.20 -2.34 -7.57
N ASN A 126 7.57 -2.88 -6.51
CA ASN A 126 6.14 -2.84 -6.27
C ASN A 126 5.89 -2.44 -4.81
N ARG A 127 5.69 -1.15 -4.56
CA ARG A 127 5.44 -0.61 -3.23
C ARG A 127 3.94 -0.52 -2.96
N LYS A 128 3.37 -1.57 -2.36
CA LYS A 128 1.93 -1.67 -2.03
C LYS A 128 1.01 -1.71 -3.25
N GLY A 129 1.54 -1.95 -4.43
CA GLY A 129 0.79 -2.13 -5.67
C GLY A 129 0.22 -3.54 -5.83
N PRO A 130 -0.36 -3.85 -7.00
CA PRO A 130 -1.07 -5.11 -7.24
C PRO A 130 -0.12 -6.32 -7.25
N THR A 131 -0.45 -7.37 -6.50
CA THR A 131 0.35 -8.62 -6.46
C THR A 131 0.32 -9.38 -7.78
N THR A 132 -0.71 -9.18 -8.62
CA THR A 132 -0.79 -9.75 -9.97
C THR A 132 0.35 -9.30 -10.89
N ALA A 133 1.05 -8.20 -10.56
CA ALA A 133 2.22 -7.76 -11.30
C ALA A 133 3.33 -8.82 -11.36
N TYR A 134 3.46 -9.66 -10.34
CA TYR A 134 4.46 -10.73 -10.35
C TYR A 134 4.30 -11.75 -11.49
N LEU A 135 3.15 -11.84 -12.12
CA LEU A 135 2.93 -12.69 -13.31
C LEU A 135 3.63 -12.14 -14.56
N GLU A 136 3.86 -10.82 -14.62
CA GLU A 136 4.39 -10.11 -15.78
C GLU A 136 5.82 -9.58 -15.57
N LEU A 137 6.23 -9.31 -14.31
CA LEU A 137 7.52 -8.71 -14.02
C LEU A 137 8.71 -9.57 -14.48
N ASN A 138 8.56 -10.91 -14.48
CA ASN A 138 9.59 -11.79 -15.03
C ASN A 138 9.80 -11.57 -16.54
N ARG A 139 8.77 -11.20 -17.29
CA ARG A 139 8.88 -10.93 -18.72
C ARG A 139 9.54 -9.58 -19.00
N VAL A 140 9.15 -8.53 -18.29
CA VAL A 140 9.58 -7.16 -18.61
C VAL A 140 10.92 -6.76 -17.98
N VAL A 141 11.36 -7.46 -16.94
CA VAL A 141 12.67 -7.28 -16.32
C VAL A 141 13.69 -8.20 -16.99
N LYS A 142 14.90 -7.70 -17.20
CA LYS A 142 16.02 -8.45 -17.80
C LYS A 142 16.38 -9.68 -16.96
N ASN A 143 16.85 -10.71 -17.62
CA ASN A 143 17.39 -11.90 -16.96
C ASN A 143 18.51 -11.51 -15.95
N GLY A 144 18.46 -12.03 -14.74
CA GLY A 144 19.30 -11.63 -13.60
C GLY A 144 18.90 -10.32 -12.94
N GLY A 145 17.89 -9.61 -13.44
CA GLY A 145 17.35 -8.38 -12.85
C GLY A 145 16.61 -8.66 -11.54
N LYS A 146 16.66 -7.70 -10.63
CA LYS A 146 16.06 -7.80 -9.30
C LYS A 146 14.69 -7.13 -9.25
N ILE A 147 13.81 -7.72 -8.43
CA ILE A 147 12.49 -7.19 -8.14
C ILE A 147 12.33 -7.11 -6.63
N LEU A 148 11.88 -5.94 -6.14
CA LEU A 148 11.54 -5.71 -4.75
C LEU A 148 10.04 -5.43 -4.60
N GLY A 149 9.42 -6.02 -3.58
CA GLY A 149 8.02 -5.77 -3.26
C GLY A 149 7.80 -5.47 -1.79
N LEU A 150 6.87 -4.57 -1.50
CA LEU A 150 6.40 -4.30 -0.14
C LEU A 150 4.88 -4.40 -0.11
N HIS A 151 4.36 -5.32 0.69
CA HIS A 151 2.92 -5.58 0.78
C HIS A 151 2.43 -5.59 2.22
N PRO A 152 1.13 -5.32 2.47
CA PRO A 152 0.53 -5.54 3.78
C PRO A 152 0.76 -6.99 4.25
N GLY A 153 1.00 -7.17 5.54
CA GLY A 153 1.03 -8.50 6.16
C GLY A 153 -0.36 -8.90 6.64
N ASP A 154 -0.62 -10.21 6.75
CA ASP A 154 -1.92 -10.74 7.18
C ASP A 154 -2.32 -10.31 8.61
N ASN A 155 -1.35 -9.94 9.44
CA ASN A 155 -1.61 -9.46 10.81
C ASN A 155 -1.66 -7.93 10.95
N LEU A 156 -1.69 -7.17 9.85
CA LEU A 156 -1.75 -5.70 9.91
C LEU A 156 -3.03 -5.24 10.62
N GLY A 157 -2.87 -4.53 11.74
CA GLY A 157 -4.00 -3.99 12.52
C GLY A 157 -4.93 -5.06 13.08
N SER A 158 -4.43 -6.28 13.34
CA SER A 158 -5.23 -7.43 13.79
C SER A 158 -5.99 -7.21 15.10
N GLU A 159 -5.61 -6.23 15.90
CA GLU A 159 -6.29 -5.82 17.14
C GLU A 159 -7.55 -5.00 16.87
N LEU A 160 -7.61 -4.28 15.75
CA LEU A 160 -8.69 -3.34 15.45
C LEU A 160 -10.09 -3.99 15.40
N PRO A 161 -10.30 -5.13 14.73
CA PRO A 161 -11.60 -5.81 14.75
C PRO A 161 -11.98 -6.33 16.13
N LEU A 162 -10.99 -6.67 16.96
CA LEU A 162 -11.23 -7.18 18.32
C LEU A 162 -11.63 -6.06 19.27
N LEU A 163 -10.95 -4.92 19.17
CA LEU A 163 -11.22 -3.74 19.99
C LEU A 163 -12.48 -2.99 19.53
N PHE A 164 -12.67 -2.89 18.22
CA PHE A 164 -13.75 -2.11 17.61
C PHE A 164 -14.62 -2.98 16.68
N PRO A 165 -15.34 -4.00 17.24
CA PRO A 165 -16.16 -4.88 16.44
C PRO A 165 -17.28 -4.12 15.71
N ASN A 166 -17.57 -4.51 14.48
CA ASN A 166 -18.40 -3.87 13.45
C ASN A 166 -17.78 -2.62 12.81
N LEU A 167 -16.93 -1.87 13.51
CA LEU A 167 -16.21 -0.75 12.89
C LEU A 167 -15.16 -1.27 11.89
N PHE A 168 -14.47 -2.36 12.23
CA PHE A 168 -13.53 -3.04 11.36
C PHE A 168 -14.03 -4.45 11.00
N GLU A 169 -13.68 -4.90 9.80
CA GLU A 169 -13.97 -6.26 9.34
C GLU A 169 -13.17 -7.28 10.14
N SER A 170 -13.75 -8.45 10.39
CA SER A 170 -13.08 -9.54 11.10
C SER A 170 -11.80 -9.96 10.36
N ASN A 171 -10.79 -10.35 11.13
CA ASN A 171 -9.55 -10.87 10.58
C ASN A 171 -9.83 -12.12 9.73
N SER A 172 -9.16 -12.23 8.59
CA SER A 172 -9.20 -13.44 7.78
C SER A 172 -8.50 -14.59 8.51
N GLU A 173 -8.99 -15.80 8.32
CA GLU A 173 -8.30 -16.99 8.80
C GLU A 173 -7.07 -17.29 7.95
N GLY A 174 -5.99 -17.79 8.57
CA GLY A 174 -4.76 -18.17 7.89
C GLY A 174 -3.92 -16.99 7.41
N THR A 175 -3.30 -17.15 6.25
CA THR A 175 -2.38 -16.17 5.65
C THR A 175 -2.71 -15.88 4.18
N PRO A 176 -3.93 -15.39 3.86
CA PRO A 176 -4.37 -15.25 2.47
C PRO A 176 -3.49 -14.31 1.63
N ILE A 177 -2.91 -13.26 2.22
CA ILE A 177 -2.01 -12.35 1.50
C ILE A 177 -0.70 -13.06 1.18
N LEU A 178 -0.11 -13.77 2.15
CA LEU A 178 1.12 -14.56 1.95
C LEU A 178 0.91 -15.66 0.92
N ASP A 179 -0.21 -16.36 1.00
CA ASP A 179 -0.51 -17.47 0.09
C ASP A 179 -0.71 -16.98 -1.34
N ASN A 180 -1.39 -15.83 -1.52
CA ASN A 180 -1.50 -15.17 -2.81
C ASN A 180 -0.12 -14.73 -3.36
N LEU A 181 0.73 -14.13 -2.53
CA LEU A 181 2.08 -13.73 -2.94
C LEU A 181 2.89 -14.94 -3.39
N LYS A 182 2.87 -16.03 -2.63
CA LYS A 182 3.56 -17.28 -2.99
C LYS A 182 3.03 -17.86 -4.32
N GLU A 183 1.71 -17.90 -4.48
CA GLU A 183 1.10 -18.35 -5.72
C GLU A 183 1.57 -17.54 -6.93
N LYS A 184 1.51 -16.20 -6.87
CA LYS A 184 1.89 -15.34 -8.00
C LYS A 184 3.38 -15.42 -8.31
N LEU A 185 4.23 -15.51 -7.28
CA LEU A 185 5.67 -15.68 -7.47
C LEU A 185 6.02 -17.04 -8.11
N ASN A 186 5.37 -18.12 -7.66
CA ASN A 186 5.55 -19.44 -8.28
C ASN A 186 5.10 -19.46 -9.75
N LEU A 187 3.95 -18.87 -10.05
CA LEU A 187 3.44 -18.75 -11.42
C LEU A 187 4.31 -17.83 -12.29
N GLY A 188 4.92 -16.82 -11.69
CA GLY A 188 5.84 -15.89 -12.35
C GLY A 188 7.18 -16.50 -12.77
N ARG A 189 7.53 -17.72 -12.32
CA ARG A 189 8.72 -18.51 -12.73
C ARG A 189 10.05 -17.76 -12.54
N TYR A 190 10.23 -17.13 -11.39
CA TYR A 190 11.49 -16.47 -11.02
C TYR A 190 12.60 -17.47 -10.78
N ALA A 191 13.86 -17.12 -11.11
CA ALA A 191 15.03 -17.94 -10.81
C ALA A 191 15.21 -18.14 -9.28
N TYR A 192 14.87 -17.11 -8.52
CA TYR A 192 14.86 -17.13 -7.06
C TYR A 192 13.82 -16.14 -6.53
N PHE A 193 13.19 -16.46 -5.41
CA PHE A 193 12.45 -15.49 -4.60
C PHE A 193 12.44 -15.84 -3.13
N GLU A 194 12.30 -14.83 -2.29
CA GLU A 194 12.05 -14.96 -0.86
C GLU A 194 10.97 -13.97 -0.42
N ILE A 195 10.27 -14.30 0.65
CA ILE A 195 9.30 -13.42 1.31
C ILE A 195 9.68 -13.32 2.78
N GLN A 196 10.05 -12.13 3.21
CA GLN A 196 10.37 -11.82 4.59
C GLN A 196 9.15 -11.19 5.26
N ILE A 197 8.79 -11.69 6.45
CA ILE A 197 7.77 -11.07 7.30
C ILE A 197 8.48 -10.12 8.25
N VAL A 198 8.05 -8.86 8.28
CA VAL A 198 8.52 -7.86 9.25
C VAL A 198 7.32 -7.38 10.06
N LYS A 199 7.48 -7.38 11.38
CA LYS A 199 6.47 -6.91 12.33
C LYS A 199 7.07 -5.85 13.24
N SER A 200 6.29 -4.80 13.50
CA SER A 200 6.54 -3.73 14.46
C SER A 200 5.21 -3.29 15.08
N ILE A 201 5.23 -2.29 15.91
CA ILE A 201 4.03 -1.74 16.54
C ILE A 201 3.80 -0.34 15.98
N GLU A 202 2.57 -0.07 15.57
CA GLU A 202 2.10 1.29 15.25
C GLU A 202 1.23 1.77 16.41
N PHE A 203 1.53 2.96 16.92
CA PHE A 203 0.74 3.61 17.97
C PHE A 203 -0.14 4.68 17.35
N LEU A 204 -1.47 4.49 17.36
CA LEU A 204 -2.43 5.52 16.99
C LEU A 204 -2.55 6.52 18.15
N HIS A 205 -2.40 7.82 17.88
CA HIS A 205 -2.25 8.80 18.96
C HIS A 205 -3.57 9.22 19.62
N THR A 206 -4.66 9.21 18.87
CA THR A 206 -5.97 9.68 19.35
C THR A 206 -7.12 8.78 18.89
N PRO A 207 -8.29 8.82 19.58
CA PRO A 207 -9.50 8.16 19.09
C PRO A 207 -9.89 8.57 17.67
N ASN A 208 -9.59 9.82 17.26
CA ASN A 208 -9.87 10.30 15.91
C ASN A 208 -9.04 9.54 14.86
N ASP A 209 -7.84 9.07 15.21
CA ASP A 209 -6.99 8.37 14.26
C ASP A 209 -7.53 6.97 13.95
N VAL A 210 -8.28 6.35 14.86
CA VAL A 210 -9.04 5.12 14.57
C VAL A 210 -10.08 5.36 13.47
N PHE A 211 -10.81 6.49 13.54
CA PHE A 211 -11.80 6.85 12.51
C PHE A 211 -11.15 7.24 11.18
N LYS A 212 -10.05 8.01 11.23
CA LYS A 212 -9.31 8.41 10.01
C LYS A 212 -8.77 7.17 9.29
N LEU A 213 -8.22 6.21 10.03
CA LEU A 213 -7.74 4.94 9.47
C LEU A 213 -8.89 4.17 8.82
N ARG A 214 -10.04 4.04 9.53
CA ARG A 214 -11.21 3.31 8.98
C ARG A 214 -11.81 3.99 7.76
N CYS A 215 -11.87 5.32 7.77
CA CYS A 215 -12.48 6.11 6.69
C CYS A 215 -11.48 6.55 5.62
N PHE A 216 -10.25 6.01 5.62
CA PHE A 216 -9.27 6.39 4.62
C PHE A 216 -9.78 6.17 3.20
N GLY A 217 -9.71 7.23 2.39
CA GLY A 217 -10.24 7.23 1.03
C GLY A 217 -11.76 7.32 0.91
N GLN A 218 -12.49 7.44 2.00
CA GLN A 218 -13.94 7.64 2.00
C GLN A 218 -14.31 9.12 1.92
N LYS A 219 -15.53 9.41 1.46
CA LYS A 219 -16.08 10.77 1.45
C LYS A 219 -16.16 11.35 2.88
N PRO A 220 -15.92 12.66 3.08
CA PRO A 220 -15.98 13.30 4.39
C PRO A 220 -17.30 13.11 5.15
N ILE A 221 -18.40 12.94 4.44
CA ILE A 221 -19.72 12.69 5.06
C ILE A 221 -19.75 11.39 5.86
N ILE A 222 -19.07 10.33 5.38
CA ILE A 222 -18.99 9.04 6.06
C ILE A 222 -18.20 9.19 7.38
N TYR A 223 -17.04 9.87 7.32
CA TYR A 223 -16.24 10.15 8.51
C TYR A 223 -17.04 10.92 9.56
N LYS A 224 -17.77 11.96 9.14
CA LYS A 224 -18.58 12.79 10.02
C LYS A 224 -19.70 11.99 10.69
N SER A 225 -20.49 11.26 9.92
CA SER A 225 -21.56 10.40 10.42
C SER A 225 -21.02 9.35 11.41
N LEU A 226 -19.89 8.73 11.08
CA LEU A 226 -19.28 7.68 11.91
C LEU A 226 -18.82 8.21 13.27
N ILE A 227 -18.27 9.42 13.31
CA ILE A 227 -17.89 10.08 14.58
C ILE A 227 -19.14 10.41 15.40
N GLU A 228 -20.16 11.02 14.79
CA GLU A 228 -21.38 11.40 15.51
C GLU A 228 -22.01 10.20 16.25
N GLU A 229 -21.96 9.04 15.66
CA GLU A 229 -22.61 7.84 16.20
C GLU A 229 -21.71 7.00 17.14
N ASN A 230 -20.39 7.00 16.94
CA ASN A 230 -19.49 6.04 17.60
C ASN A 230 -18.45 6.69 18.53
N TYR A 231 -18.26 8.02 18.51
CA TYR A 231 -17.13 8.68 19.17
C TYR A 231 -16.98 8.33 20.66
N SER A 232 -18.05 8.46 21.43
CA SER A 232 -17.99 8.22 22.88
C SER A 232 -17.51 6.81 23.21
N LYS A 233 -17.96 5.82 22.43
CA LYS A 233 -17.59 4.42 22.65
C LYS A 233 -16.19 4.11 22.16
N VAL A 234 -15.81 4.61 20.98
CA VAL A 234 -14.44 4.46 20.47
C VAL A 234 -13.44 5.13 21.40
N LYS A 235 -13.75 6.33 21.91
CA LYS A 235 -12.94 7.02 22.91
C LYS A 235 -12.76 6.17 24.17
N GLN A 236 -13.84 5.62 24.72
CA GLN A 236 -13.78 4.77 25.91
C GLN A 236 -12.89 3.54 25.69
N ILE A 237 -13.06 2.83 24.56
CA ILE A 237 -12.26 1.65 24.25
C ILE A 237 -10.80 2.04 24.03
N PHE A 238 -10.54 3.15 23.33
CA PHE A 238 -9.21 3.68 23.10
C PHE A 238 -8.50 3.97 24.43
N GLU A 239 -9.13 4.74 25.33
CA GLU A 239 -8.56 5.12 26.63
C GLU A 239 -8.30 3.91 27.54
N GLN A 240 -9.08 2.85 27.43
CA GLN A 240 -8.87 1.60 28.16
C GLN A 240 -7.71 0.76 27.66
N ASN A 241 -7.30 0.92 26.39
CA ASN A 241 -6.31 0.07 25.74
C ASN A 241 -5.04 0.84 25.30
N ALA A 242 -5.09 2.16 25.28
CA ALA A 242 -3.94 2.99 24.92
C ALA A 242 -2.89 3.00 26.05
N THR A 243 -1.65 3.10 25.66
CA THR A 243 -0.50 3.40 26.53
C THR A 243 -0.21 4.90 26.51
N LYS A 244 0.87 5.32 27.17
CA LYS A 244 1.37 6.72 27.10
C LYS A 244 1.76 7.13 25.66
N ASP A 245 2.09 6.15 24.79
CA ASP A 245 2.54 6.39 23.42
C ASP A 245 1.38 6.31 22.41
N GLY A 246 0.18 5.87 22.83
CA GLY A 246 -1.02 5.72 22.01
C GLY A 246 -1.60 4.31 22.06
N LEU A 247 -2.56 4.03 21.17
CA LEU A 247 -3.15 2.70 21.02
C LEU A 247 -2.23 1.82 20.17
N PRO A 248 -1.64 0.75 20.76
CA PRO A 248 -0.77 -0.14 20.01
C PRO A 248 -1.59 -1.05 19.08
N ILE A 249 -1.18 -1.11 17.82
CA ILE A 249 -1.67 -2.06 16.82
C ILE A 249 -0.49 -2.71 16.12
N THR A 250 -0.67 -3.94 15.66
CA THR A 250 0.35 -4.64 14.89
C THR A 250 0.55 -3.98 13.53
N PHE A 251 1.77 -3.56 13.24
CA PHE A 251 2.19 -3.16 11.91
C PHE A 251 2.95 -4.32 11.27
N SER A 252 2.36 -4.93 10.24
CA SER A 252 2.93 -6.11 9.58
C SER A 252 3.07 -5.87 8.08
N ARG A 253 4.23 -6.26 7.52
CA ARG A 253 4.54 -6.18 6.10
C ARG A 253 5.26 -7.43 5.61
N TYR A 254 5.04 -7.72 4.32
CA TYR A 254 5.84 -8.68 3.55
C TYR A 254 6.80 -7.91 2.65
N ILE A 255 8.10 -8.22 2.76
CA ILE A 255 9.11 -7.81 1.77
C ILE A 255 9.32 -9.00 0.84
N VAL A 256 9.13 -8.77 -0.45
CA VAL A 256 9.41 -9.74 -1.51
C VAL A 256 10.73 -9.35 -2.17
N ARG A 257 11.64 -10.31 -2.30
CA ARG A 257 12.86 -10.16 -3.11
C ARG A 257 12.85 -11.28 -4.14
N ALA A 258 12.93 -10.92 -5.41
CA ALA A 258 12.97 -11.89 -6.48
C ALA A 258 14.06 -11.55 -7.51
N THR A 259 14.52 -12.57 -8.23
CA THR A 259 15.48 -12.46 -9.34
C THR A 259 14.89 -13.17 -10.56
N VAL A 260 14.91 -12.51 -11.70
CA VAL A 260 14.47 -13.02 -13.01
C VAL A 260 15.51 -13.98 -13.60
#